data_d2b1cf67680c87e80c1c3a0aaa818d1b
#
_entry.id   d2b1cf67680c87e80c1c3a0aaa818d1b
#
_cell.length_a   1.000
_cell.length_b   1.000
_cell.length_c   1.000
_cell.angle_alpha   90.00
_cell.angle_beta   90.00
_cell.angle_gamma   90.00
#
_symmetry.space_group_name_H-M   'P 1'
#
loop_
_entity.id
_entity.type
_entity.pdbx_description
1 polymer ?
#
loop_
_entity_poly.entity_id
_entity_poly.type
_entity_poly.pdbx_seq_one_letter_code
_entity_poly.pdbx_strand_id
1 'polypeptide(L)'
;MTAVNITFTTEAWDDYLWFQQNDKAGLKRINLLIKTAQRSPFEGVGKPEPLKHNLSGFWSRRISEEHRLVYTDDDDAIQIVQCRYHY
;
A
#
# COMPACT_ATOMS: atom_id res chain seq x y z
N MET A 1 10.66 -14.42 13.99
CA MET A 1 10.09 -14.15 12.68
C MET A 1 10.71 -12.91 12.09
N THR A 2 11.16 -13.01 10.87
CA THR A 2 11.85 -11.90 10.21
C THR A 2 10.82 -10.98 9.55
N ALA A 3 10.91 -9.70 9.82
CA ALA A 3 10.07 -8.72 9.14
C ALA A 3 10.52 -8.59 7.69
N VAL A 4 9.59 -8.51 6.76
CA VAL A 4 9.94 -8.26 5.37
C VAL A 4 10.28 -6.78 5.17
N ASN A 5 11.04 -6.50 4.15
CA ASN A 5 11.38 -5.13 3.79
C ASN A 5 10.19 -4.42 3.17
N ILE A 6 10.23 -3.10 3.21
CA ILE A 6 9.26 -2.28 2.53
C ILE A 6 10.00 -1.49 1.48
N THR A 7 9.52 -1.55 0.24
CA THR A 7 10.10 -0.78 -0.85
C THR A 7 9.02 0.06 -1.51
N PHE A 8 9.43 1.15 -2.12
CA PHE A 8 8.53 2.04 -2.85
C PHE A 8 9.08 2.23 -4.25
N THR A 9 8.19 2.23 -5.23
CA THR A 9 8.57 2.77 -6.54
C THR A 9 8.72 4.29 -6.40
N THR A 10 9.37 4.90 -7.36
CA THR A 10 9.52 6.36 -7.34
C THR A 10 8.16 7.07 -7.30
N GLU A 11 7.22 6.58 -8.08
CA GLU A 11 5.87 7.15 -8.11
C GLU A 11 5.15 7.01 -6.77
N ALA A 12 5.26 5.84 -6.16
CA ALA A 12 4.63 5.60 -4.87
C ALA A 12 5.28 6.46 -3.77
N TRP A 13 6.58 6.67 -3.86
CA TRP A 13 7.28 7.52 -2.92
C TRP A 13 6.83 8.98 -3.04
N ASP A 14 6.65 9.46 -4.27
CA ASP A 14 6.11 10.81 -4.51
C ASP A 14 4.70 10.93 -3.93
N ASP A 15 3.87 9.91 -4.10
CA ASP A 15 2.52 9.88 -3.52
C ASP A 15 2.59 9.98 -2.00
N TYR A 16 3.48 9.22 -1.40
CA TYR A 16 3.65 9.20 0.05
C TYR A 16 4.06 10.59 0.57
N LEU A 17 4.98 11.23 -0.12
CA LEU A 17 5.42 12.58 0.25
C LEU A 17 4.29 13.59 0.11
N TRP A 18 3.41 13.41 -0.89
CA TRP A 18 2.24 14.26 -1.03
C TRP A 18 1.35 14.19 0.22
N PHE A 19 1.10 13.00 0.73
CA PHE A 19 0.31 12.85 1.97
C PHE A 19 1.02 13.51 3.14
N GLN A 20 2.31 13.39 3.22
CA GLN A 20 3.09 14.00 4.31
C GLN A 20 2.88 15.51 4.37
N GLN A 21 2.73 16.14 3.21
CA GLN A 21 2.55 17.59 3.14
C GLN A 21 1.11 18.04 3.18
N ASN A 22 0.18 17.22 2.71
CA ASN A 22 -1.18 17.67 2.44
C ASN A 22 -2.26 16.98 3.26
N ASP A 23 -2.00 15.78 3.78
CA ASP A 23 -3.05 14.99 4.43
C ASP A 23 -2.44 14.07 5.48
N LYS A 24 -2.28 14.59 6.66
CA LYS A 24 -1.64 13.82 7.74
C LYS A 24 -2.48 12.65 8.22
N ALA A 25 -3.79 12.77 8.17
CA ALA A 25 -4.67 11.66 8.53
C ALA A 25 -4.52 10.51 7.53
N GLY A 26 -4.44 10.84 6.24
CA GLY A 26 -4.19 9.86 5.20
C GLY A 26 -2.83 9.20 5.35
N LEU A 27 -1.81 9.97 5.69
CA LEU A 27 -0.47 9.45 5.94
C LEU A 27 -0.49 8.43 7.08
N LYS A 28 -1.16 8.76 8.16
CA LYS A 28 -1.28 7.88 9.31
C LYS A 28 -1.95 6.57 8.92
N ARG A 29 -2.99 6.67 8.11
CA ARG A 29 -3.70 5.51 7.59
C ARG A 29 -2.79 4.65 6.71
N ILE A 30 -2.04 5.28 5.81
CA ILE A 30 -1.09 4.58 4.94
C ILE A 30 -0.07 3.81 5.77
N ASN A 31 0.48 4.45 6.79
CA ASN A 31 1.46 3.82 7.67
C ASN A 31 0.88 2.59 8.36
N LEU A 32 -0.36 2.68 8.82
CA LEU A 32 -1.04 1.54 9.42
C LEU A 32 -1.23 0.40 8.41
N LEU A 33 -1.64 0.73 7.20
CA LEU A 33 -1.88 -0.27 6.17
C LEU A 33 -0.58 -0.98 5.77
N ILE A 34 0.51 -0.25 5.65
CA ILE A 34 1.81 -0.84 5.33
C ILE A 34 2.25 -1.78 6.44
N LYS A 35 2.13 -1.35 7.69
CA LYS A 35 2.48 -2.21 8.82
C LYS A 35 1.65 -3.48 8.83
N THR A 36 0.36 -3.35 8.56
CA THR A 36 -0.53 -4.50 8.54
C THR A 36 -0.17 -5.44 7.39
N ALA A 37 0.12 -4.90 6.21
CA ALA A 37 0.50 -5.70 5.05
C ALA A 37 1.80 -6.46 5.28
N GLN A 38 2.75 -5.86 6.01
CA GLN A 38 3.99 -6.53 6.37
C GLN A 38 3.76 -7.82 7.15
N ARG A 39 2.75 -7.82 8.00
CA ARG A 39 2.43 -8.97 8.85
C ARG A 39 1.48 -9.94 8.17
N SER A 40 0.51 -9.41 7.46
CA SER A 40 -0.57 -10.19 6.85
C SER A 40 -0.91 -9.57 5.49
N PRO A 41 -0.16 -9.95 4.44
CA PRO A 41 -0.32 -9.28 3.13
C PRO A 41 -1.69 -9.46 2.50
N PHE A 42 -2.46 -10.46 2.90
CA PHE A 42 -3.70 -10.78 2.20
C PHE A 42 -4.95 -10.62 3.05
N GLU A 43 -4.81 -10.14 4.28
CA GLU A 43 -5.97 -9.94 5.15
C GLU A 43 -5.73 -8.81 6.13
N GLY A 44 -6.79 -8.37 6.79
CA GLY A 44 -6.71 -7.34 7.82
C GLY A 44 -7.29 -6.01 7.38
N VAL A 45 -6.76 -4.93 7.94
CA VAL A 45 -7.31 -3.58 7.79
C VAL A 45 -7.28 -3.10 6.35
N GLY A 46 -8.32 -2.40 5.94
CA GLY A 46 -8.35 -1.75 4.63
C GLY A 46 -8.97 -2.59 3.53
N LYS A 47 -9.58 -3.70 3.88
CA LYS A 47 -10.24 -4.59 2.91
C LYS A 47 -9.31 -4.98 1.76
N PRO A 48 -8.22 -5.69 2.05
CA PRO A 48 -7.29 -6.09 1.00
C PRO A 48 -7.99 -6.97 -0.03
N GLU A 49 -7.74 -6.66 -1.30
CA GLU A 49 -8.29 -7.46 -2.38
C GLU A 49 -7.29 -7.59 -3.52
N PRO A 50 -7.27 -8.77 -4.18
CA PRO A 50 -6.37 -8.96 -5.31
C PRO A 50 -6.91 -8.23 -6.53
N LEU A 51 -6.01 -7.67 -7.31
CA LEU A 51 -6.37 -6.99 -8.55
C LEU A 51 -6.33 -7.97 -9.71
N LYS A 52 -6.97 -7.57 -10.82
CA LYS A 52 -7.18 -8.47 -11.95
C LYS A 52 -6.56 -7.91 -13.22
N HIS A 53 -6.62 -8.72 -14.27
CA HIS A 53 -6.16 -8.35 -15.61
C HIS A 53 -4.69 -7.94 -15.59
N ASN A 54 -4.36 -6.79 -16.14
CA ASN A 54 -2.98 -6.33 -16.21
C ASN A 54 -2.37 -5.99 -14.85
N LEU A 55 -3.20 -5.94 -13.80
CA LEU A 55 -2.72 -5.72 -12.44
C LEU A 55 -2.72 -7.00 -11.61
N SER A 56 -2.85 -8.13 -12.26
CA SER A 56 -2.80 -9.44 -11.59
C SER A 56 -1.48 -9.60 -10.82
N GLY A 57 -1.56 -10.09 -9.59
CA GLY A 57 -0.39 -10.20 -8.72
C GLY A 57 -0.25 -9.05 -7.75
N PHE A 58 -1.00 -7.97 -7.97
CA PHE A 58 -1.02 -6.83 -7.06
C PHE A 58 -2.26 -6.90 -6.18
N TRP A 59 -2.17 -6.22 -5.04
CA TRP A 59 -3.24 -6.13 -4.06
C TRP A 59 -3.50 -4.68 -3.75
N SER A 60 -4.71 -4.36 -3.30
CA SER A 60 -5.03 -3.01 -2.86
C SER A 60 -5.68 -3.01 -1.49
N ARG A 61 -5.47 -1.95 -0.76
CA ARG A 61 -6.16 -1.65 0.51
C ARG A 61 -6.70 -0.25 0.46
N ARG A 62 -7.82 -0.02 1.12
CA ARG A 62 -8.46 1.31 1.13
C ARG A 62 -7.76 2.23 2.10
N ILE A 63 -7.29 3.37 1.58
CA ILE A 63 -6.83 4.48 2.39
C ILE A 63 -8.05 5.35 2.74
N SER A 64 -8.84 5.68 1.73
CA SER A 64 -10.09 6.45 1.84
C SER A 64 -10.96 6.07 0.65
N GLU A 65 -12.09 6.74 0.48
CA GLU A 65 -12.92 6.52 -0.70
C GLU A 65 -12.17 6.85 -1.98
N GLU A 66 -11.31 7.83 -1.92
CA GLU A 66 -10.60 8.40 -3.05
C GLU A 66 -9.27 7.69 -3.35
N HIS A 67 -8.64 7.14 -2.33
CA HIS A 67 -7.27 6.66 -2.42
C HIS A 67 -7.13 5.20 -2.06
N ARG A 68 -6.21 4.53 -2.76
CA ARG A 68 -5.88 3.12 -2.51
C ARG A 68 -4.38 2.95 -2.38
N LEU A 69 -4.00 2.05 -1.48
CA LEU A 69 -2.64 1.57 -1.39
C LEU A 69 -2.53 0.33 -2.27
N VAL A 70 -1.70 0.37 -3.31
CA VAL A 70 -1.48 -0.77 -4.19
C VAL A 70 -0.09 -1.30 -3.96
N TYR A 71 0.03 -2.60 -3.76
CA TYR A 71 1.29 -3.23 -3.41
C TYR A 71 1.36 -4.64 -3.97
N THR A 72 2.56 -5.18 -3.98
CA THR A 72 2.79 -6.58 -4.28
C THR A 72 3.62 -7.19 -3.16
N ASP A 73 3.36 -8.45 -2.88
CA ASP A 73 4.08 -9.21 -1.89
C ASP A 73 5.03 -10.16 -2.61
N ASP A 74 6.32 -9.97 -2.42
CA ASP A 74 7.29 -10.98 -2.82
C ASP A 74 7.99 -11.50 -1.56
N ASP A 75 8.82 -12.51 -1.71
CA ASP A 75 9.37 -13.22 -0.58
C ASP A 75 10.14 -12.33 0.40
N ASP A 76 10.74 -11.26 -0.09
CA ASP A 76 11.62 -10.42 0.71
C ASP A 76 11.04 -9.07 1.07
N ALA A 77 9.99 -8.64 0.39
CA ALA A 77 9.51 -7.28 0.55
C ALA A 77 8.03 -7.12 0.21
N ILE A 78 7.44 -6.12 0.84
CA ILE A 78 6.19 -5.54 0.35
C ILE A 78 6.61 -4.34 -0.50
N GLN A 79 6.29 -4.37 -1.77
CA GLN A 79 6.61 -3.26 -2.66
C GLN A 79 5.38 -2.40 -2.89
N ILE A 80 5.47 -1.13 -2.53
CA ILE A 80 4.38 -0.17 -2.71
C ILE A 80 4.54 0.47 -4.07
N VAL A 81 3.51 0.35 -4.91
CA VAL A 81 3.55 0.85 -6.27
C VAL A 81 2.65 2.05 -6.50
N GLN A 82 1.68 2.27 -5.62
CA GLN A 82 0.78 3.41 -5.68
C GLN A 82 0.15 3.61 -4.32
N CYS A 83 -0.03 4.85 -3.89
CA CYS A 83 -0.78 5.10 -2.67
C CYS A 83 -1.62 6.38 -2.75
N ARG A 84 -1.97 6.79 -3.96
CA ARG A 84 -2.81 7.96 -4.18
C ARG A 84 -3.75 7.66 -5.34
N TYR A 85 -5.02 8.08 -5.20
CA TYR A 85 -6.08 7.84 -6.18
C TYR A 85 -6.39 6.35 -6.36
N HIS A 86 -7.22 6.05 -7.33
CA HIS A 86 -7.56 4.68 -7.74
C HIS A 86 -6.64 4.22 -8.86
N TYR A 87 -6.53 2.94 -8.99
CA TYR A 87 -5.86 2.30 -10.10
C TYR A 87 -6.80 2.19 -11.30
#